data_04cf2ca7d766f9145f5d2ed74668010c
#
_entry.id   04cf2ca7d766f9145f5d2ed74668010c
#
_cell.length_a   1.000
_cell.length_b   1.000
_cell.length_c   1.000
_cell.angle_alpha   90.00
_cell.angle_beta   90.00
_cell.angle_gamma   90.00
#
_symmetry.space_group_name_H-M   'P 1'
#
loop_
_entity.id
_entity.type
_entity.pdbx_description
1 polymer ?
#
loop_
_entity_poly.entity_id
_entity_poly.type
_entity_poly.pdbx_seq_one_letter_code
_entity_poly.pdbx_strand_id
1 'polypeptide(L)'
;MRRVDRSLLVAALLLVVVGVYTFNQLSTPAVRDYVEVTEYQGKRLSSISEFRENSIKGPQTVNVTDYRLSVTGLVENPTEYTYGEVLDGFKAQEKVVTLNCVEGWSATVLWEGVPIMDLVESAGPSSDAVTVIFHAEDGYTTSLPLRYIEERDLILAYKMNGVTLPKENGFPFQLVAESKWGYKWCRWVVELEFSDDADYEGYWEERGYSNSGDLDDSFWER
;
A
#
# COMPACT_ATOMS: atom_id res chain seq x y z
N MET A 1 48.11 43.72 -14.60
CA MET A 1 47.42 42.39 -14.67
C MET A 1 47.99 41.48 -13.58
N ARG A 2 47.21 41.12 -12.54
CA ARG A 2 47.66 40.18 -11.50
C ARG A 2 47.69 38.78 -12.11
N ARG A 3 48.87 38.13 -12.08
CA ARG A 3 48.99 36.70 -12.47
C ARG A 3 48.23 35.89 -11.44
N VAL A 4 47.17 35.21 -11.88
CA VAL A 4 46.46 34.24 -11.04
C VAL A 4 47.43 33.09 -10.78
N ASP A 5 47.61 32.77 -9.51
CA ASP A 5 48.53 31.70 -9.10
C ASP A 5 47.93 30.33 -9.55
N ARG A 6 48.71 29.62 -10.38
CA ARG A 6 48.28 28.31 -10.91
C ARG A 6 47.99 27.28 -9.81
N SER A 7 48.67 27.41 -8.68
CA SER A 7 48.46 26.54 -7.52
C SER A 7 47.07 26.73 -6.88
N LEU A 8 46.57 27.97 -6.83
CA LEU A 8 45.24 28.31 -6.34
C LEU A 8 44.16 27.78 -7.27
N LEU A 9 44.35 27.82 -8.58
CA LEU A 9 43.43 27.26 -9.56
C LEU A 9 43.34 25.73 -9.46
N VAL A 10 44.46 25.04 -9.28
CA VAL A 10 44.51 23.59 -9.09
C VAL A 10 43.81 23.17 -7.79
N ALA A 11 44.05 23.90 -6.70
CA ALA A 11 43.40 23.63 -5.41
C ALA A 11 41.88 23.83 -5.49
N ALA A 12 41.43 24.91 -6.15
CA ALA A 12 40.00 25.15 -6.35
C ALA A 12 39.33 24.04 -7.21
N LEU A 13 40.03 23.58 -8.27
CA LEU A 13 39.54 22.50 -9.11
C LEU A 13 39.42 21.17 -8.33
N LEU A 14 40.40 20.84 -7.50
CA LEU A 14 40.38 19.66 -6.65
C LEU A 14 39.23 19.71 -5.62
N LEU A 15 38.97 20.87 -5.02
CA LEU A 15 37.84 21.04 -4.10
C LEU A 15 36.47 20.85 -4.80
N VAL A 16 36.33 21.33 -6.04
CA VAL A 16 35.12 21.13 -6.84
C VAL A 16 34.94 19.65 -7.19
N VAL A 17 36.01 18.97 -7.63
CA VAL A 17 35.96 17.53 -7.95
C VAL A 17 35.60 16.68 -6.73
N VAL A 18 36.22 16.96 -5.57
CA VAL A 18 35.90 16.27 -4.31
C VAL A 18 34.48 16.59 -3.89
N GLY A 19 34.00 17.84 -4.01
CA GLY A 19 32.63 18.23 -3.69
C GLY A 19 31.61 17.54 -4.58
N VAL A 20 31.86 17.44 -5.88
CA VAL A 20 30.97 16.70 -6.82
C VAL A 20 30.98 15.20 -6.53
N TYR A 21 32.14 14.63 -6.22
CA TYR A 21 32.27 13.21 -5.89
C TYR A 21 31.53 12.86 -4.59
N THR A 22 31.68 13.67 -3.54
CA THR A 22 30.98 13.48 -2.27
C THR A 22 29.49 13.72 -2.42
N PHE A 23 29.07 14.72 -3.20
CA PHE A 23 27.64 14.95 -3.48
C PHE A 23 27.03 13.78 -4.24
N ASN A 24 27.71 13.22 -5.24
CA ASN A 24 27.24 12.04 -5.97
C ASN A 24 27.16 10.79 -5.07
N GLN A 25 28.10 10.61 -4.13
CA GLN A 25 28.05 9.49 -3.16
C GLN A 25 26.88 9.65 -2.16
N LEU A 26 26.58 10.89 -1.75
CA LEU A 26 25.46 11.17 -0.85
C LEU A 26 24.10 11.14 -1.56
N SER A 27 24.09 11.32 -2.89
CA SER A 27 22.86 11.33 -3.71
C SER A 27 22.52 9.97 -4.33
N THR A 28 23.40 8.97 -4.23
CA THR A 28 23.05 7.60 -4.59
C THR A 28 22.09 7.08 -3.52
N PRO A 29 20.82 6.80 -3.86
CA PRO A 29 19.97 6.11 -2.92
C PRO A 29 20.67 4.81 -2.53
N ALA A 30 20.79 4.56 -1.22
CA ALA A 30 21.28 3.28 -0.74
C ALA A 30 20.43 2.20 -1.42
N VAL A 31 21.03 1.42 -2.32
CA VAL A 31 20.44 0.17 -2.79
C VAL A 31 20.36 -0.67 -1.53
N ARG A 32 19.20 -0.67 -0.88
CA ARG A 32 18.96 -1.63 0.18
C ARG A 32 18.87 -2.96 -0.55
N ASP A 33 19.84 -3.85 -0.34
CA ASP A 33 19.78 -5.24 -0.76
C ASP A 33 18.61 -5.90 -0.02
N TYR A 34 17.41 -5.70 -0.54
CA TYR A 34 16.25 -6.47 -0.13
C TYR A 34 16.41 -7.86 -0.73
N VAL A 35 16.59 -8.86 0.10
CA VAL A 35 16.49 -10.24 -0.32
C VAL A 35 15.00 -10.59 -0.32
N GLU A 36 14.37 -10.50 -1.49
CA GLU A 36 13.00 -10.94 -1.67
C GLU A 36 12.88 -12.46 -1.48
N VAL A 37 11.85 -12.90 -0.79
CA VAL A 37 11.42 -14.30 -0.81
C VAL A 37 10.87 -14.61 -2.21
N THR A 38 11.47 -15.57 -2.90
CA THR A 38 11.10 -15.94 -4.29
C THR A 38 10.25 -17.21 -4.37
N GLU A 39 10.14 -17.93 -3.27
CA GLU A 39 9.32 -19.14 -3.14
C GLU A 39 8.80 -19.27 -1.71
N TYR A 40 7.54 -19.65 -1.54
CA TYR A 40 6.92 -19.89 -0.25
C TYR A 40 5.99 -21.11 -0.32
N GLN A 41 6.20 -22.07 0.55
CA GLN A 41 5.43 -23.34 0.61
C GLN A 41 5.28 -24.04 -0.76
N GLY A 42 6.37 -24.06 -1.55
CA GLY A 42 6.39 -24.66 -2.89
C GLY A 42 5.71 -23.84 -4.00
N LYS A 43 5.25 -22.62 -3.70
CA LYS A 43 4.73 -21.67 -4.70
C LYS A 43 5.81 -20.66 -5.07
N ARG A 44 6.06 -20.51 -6.36
CA ARG A 44 6.93 -19.46 -6.91
C ARG A 44 6.23 -18.11 -6.79
N LEU A 45 6.96 -17.10 -6.32
CA LEU A 45 6.46 -15.73 -6.18
C LEU A 45 6.98 -14.86 -7.32
N SER A 46 6.17 -13.88 -7.71
CA SER A 46 6.57 -12.80 -8.63
C SER A 46 7.51 -11.84 -7.90
N SER A 47 8.49 -11.27 -8.62
CA SER A 47 9.32 -10.21 -8.04
C SER A 47 8.51 -8.92 -7.82
N ILE A 48 8.86 -8.17 -6.77
CA ILE A 48 8.28 -6.84 -6.50
C ILE A 48 8.45 -5.92 -7.72
N SER A 49 9.53 -6.06 -8.46
CA SER A 49 9.80 -5.29 -9.69
C SER A 49 8.84 -5.59 -10.85
N GLU A 50 8.06 -6.66 -10.79
CA GLU A 50 7.05 -7.00 -11.81
C GLU A 50 5.74 -6.22 -11.61
N PHE A 51 5.54 -5.61 -10.43
CA PHE A 51 4.38 -4.77 -10.18
C PHE A 51 4.47 -3.49 -11.00
N ARG A 52 3.34 -3.09 -11.58
CA ARG A 52 3.20 -1.82 -12.29
C ARG A 52 2.48 -0.82 -11.39
N GLU A 53 3.04 0.37 -11.31
CA GLU A 53 2.41 1.49 -10.63
C GLU A 53 1.33 2.09 -11.55
N ASN A 54 0.11 2.27 -11.04
CA ASN A 54 -1.06 2.76 -11.79
C ASN A 54 -2.05 3.50 -10.88
N SER A 55 -1.55 4.18 -9.85
CA SER A 55 -2.38 4.98 -8.96
C SER A 55 -2.92 6.25 -9.63
N ILE A 56 -3.94 6.85 -9.01
CA ILE A 56 -4.63 8.03 -9.60
C ILE A 56 -3.82 9.33 -9.53
N LYS A 57 -2.80 9.38 -8.64
CA LYS A 57 -1.92 10.55 -8.46
C LYS A 57 -0.43 10.22 -8.39
N GLY A 58 -0.04 9.01 -8.77
CA GLY A 58 1.35 8.53 -8.60
C GLY A 58 1.65 8.06 -7.18
N PRO A 59 2.84 7.45 -6.95
CA PRO A 59 3.23 6.90 -5.67
C PRO A 59 3.24 7.93 -4.55
N GLN A 60 2.59 7.63 -3.43
CA GLN A 60 2.55 8.52 -2.28
C GLN A 60 3.79 8.29 -1.39
N THR A 61 4.27 9.37 -0.76
CA THR A 61 5.34 9.31 0.23
C THR A 61 4.75 9.64 1.59
N VAL A 62 4.49 8.60 2.38
CA VAL A 62 3.89 8.73 3.71
C VAL A 62 4.96 8.74 4.78
N ASN A 63 4.93 9.77 5.66
CA ASN A 63 5.78 9.82 6.83
C ASN A 63 5.11 9.07 7.99
N VAL A 64 5.66 7.94 8.38
CA VAL A 64 5.09 7.10 9.46
C VAL A 64 5.01 7.78 10.83
N THR A 65 5.81 8.82 11.06
CA THR A 65 5.74 9.58 12.32
C THR A 65 4.40 10.32 12.45
N ASP A 66 3.90 10.84 11.33
CA ASP A 66 2.67 11.62 11.28
C ASP A 66 1.47 10.77 10.83
N TYR A 67 1.73 9.58 10.32
CA TYR A 67 0.70 8.67 9.81
C TYR A 67 -0.26 8.21 10.92
N ARG A 68 -1.54 8.18 10.57
CA ARG A 68 -2.60 7.56 11.36
C ARG A 68 -3.47 6.70 10.45
N LEU A 69 -3.81 5.51 10.95
CA LEU A 69 -4.87 4.67 10.40
C LEU A 69 -6.13 4.92 11.23
N SER A 70 -7.10 5.55 10.63
CA SER A 70 -8.37 5.84 11.28
C SER A 70 -9.37 4.70 11.07
N VAL A 71 -10.15 4.38 12.11
CA VAL A 71 -11.30 3.48 12.04
C VAL A 71 -12.51 4.30 12.50
N THR A 72 -13.44 4.54 11.58
CA THR A 72 -14.53 5.51 11.75
C THR A 72 -15.89 5.00 11.25
N GLY A 73 -16.88 5.89 11.16
CA GLY A 73 -18.22 5.58 10.69
C GLY A 73 -19.07 4.88 11.73
N LEU A 74 -19.80 3.83 11.34
CA LEU A 74 -20.72 3.10 12.19
C LEU A 74 -19.99 2.13 13.15
N VAL A 75 -19.19 2.68 14.07
CA VAL A 75 -18.46 1.97 15.12
C VAL A 75 -18.75 2.57 16.50
N GLU A 76 -18.67 1.75 17.55
CA GLU A 76 -18.86 2.23 18.94
C GLU A 76 -17.67 3.05 19.43
N ASN A 77 -16.46 2.68 19.00
CA ASN A 77 -15.19 3.25 19.45
C ASN A 77 -14.34 3.70 18.26
N PRO A 78 -14.62 4.86 17.63
CA PRO A 78 -13.75 5.42 16.62
C PRO A 78 -12.32 5.54 17.15
N THR A 79 -11.35 5.07 16.42
CA THR A 79 -9.96 4.95 16.88
C THR A 79 -8.99 5.36 15.79
N GLU A 80 -7.85 5.91 16.20
CA GLU A 80 -6.70 6.19 15.33
C GLU A 80 -5.49 5.40 15.85
N TYR A 81 -4.81 4.70 14.95
CA TYR A 81 -3.59 3.96 15.24
C TYR A 81 -2.39 4.59 14.53
N THR A 82 -1.28 4.70 15.23
CA THR A 82 0.01 4.91 14.57
C THR A 82 0.43 3.64 13.83
N TYR A 83 1.38 3.76 12.89
CA TYR A 83 1.95 2.59 12.20
C TYR A 83 2.51 1.56 13.19
N GLY A 84 3.23 2.02 14.23
CA GLY A 84 3.79 1.14 15.26
C GLY A 84 2.72 0.41 16.07
N GLU A 85 1.66 1.11 16.47
CA GLU A 85 0.56 0.49 17.24
C GLU A 85 -0.16 -0.61 16.45
N VAL A 86 -0.29 -0.46 15.13
CA VAL A 86 -0.85 -1.54 14.30
C VAL A 86 0.08 -2.75 14.28
N LEU A 87 1.39 -2.55 14.10
CA LEU A 87 2.36 -3.66 14.02
C LEU A 87 2.54 -4.38 15.36
N ASP A 88 2.49 -3.65 16.47
CA ASP A 88 2.76 -4.19 17.81
C ASP A 88 1.48 -4.71 18.47
N GLY A 89 0.31 -4.15 18.12
CA GLY A 89 -0.97 -4.43 18.76
C GLY A 89 -1.73 -5.62 18.16
N PHE A 90 -1.45 -5.98 16.91
CA PHE A 90 -2.20 -7.01 16.20
C PHE A 90 -1.29 -8.11 15.66
N LYS A 91 -1.78 -9.35 15.69
CA LYS A 91 -1.00 -10.50 15.23
C LYS A 91 -0.98 -10.53 13.70
N ALA A 92 0.21 -10.47 13.12
CA ALA A 92 0.38 -10.59 11.68
C ALA A 92 -0.01 -11.97 11.15
N GLN A 93 -0.53 -11.97 9.93
CA GLN A 93 -0.76 -13.16 9.10
C GLN A 93 0.01 -13.07 7.78
N GLU A 94 0.36 -14.24 7.24
CA GLU A 94 0.96 -14.36 5.92
C GLU A 94 0.00 -15.06 4.95
N LYS A 95 -0.17 -14.47 3.77
CA LYS A 95 -1.02 -15.01 2.69
C LYS A 95 -0.31 -14.95 1.34
N VAL A 96 -0.33 -16.03 0.57
CA VAL A 96 0.09 -16.01 -0.83
C VAL A 96 -1.13 -15.73 -1.69
N VAL A 97 -1.23 -14.51 -2.19
CA VAL A 97 -2.37 -14.05 -3.00
C VAL A 97 -1.88 -13.43 -4.31
N THR A 98 -2.61 -13.72 -5.40
CA THR A 98 -2.36 -13.13 -6.71
C THR A 98 -3.22 -11.88 -6.88
N LEU A 99 -2.58 -10.73 -7.13
CA LEU A 99 -3.24 -9.53 -7.61
C LEU A 99 -3.42 -9.64 -9.13
N ASN A 100 -4.64 -9.45 -9.61
CA ASN A 100 -4.99 -9.44 -11.04
C ASN A 100 -5.39 -8.02 -11.45
N CYS A 101 -4.61 -7.39 -12.31
CA CYS A 101 -4.90 -6.06 -12.82
C CYS A 101 -5.79 -6.12 -14.07
N VAL A 102 -6.72 -5.18 -14.19
CA VAL A 102 -7.56 -5.01 -15.40
C VAL A 102 -6.75 -4.68 -16.66
N GLU A 103 -5.50 -4.24 -16.49
CA GLU A 103 -4.54 -4.01 -17.59
C GLU A 103 -3.93 -5.31 -18.15
N GLY A 104 -4.35 -6.49 -17.65
CA GLY A 104 -3.93 -7.80 -18.18
C GLY A 104 -2.61 -8.33 -17.62
N TRP A 105 -2.10 -7.81 -16.53
CA TRP A 105 -0.97 -8.39 -15.79
C TRP A 105 -1.41 -8.91 -14.42
N SER A 106 -0.64 -9.83 -13.87
CA SER A 106 -0.87 -10.35 -12.53
C SER A 106 0.45 -10.62 -11.82
N ALA A 107 0.42 -10.59 -10.48
CA ALA A 107 1.58 -10.92 -9.66
C ALA A 107 1.15 -11.72 -8.41
N THR A 108 1.82 -12.85 -8.19
CA THR A 108 1.61 -13.72 -7.01
C THR A 108 2.65 -13.38 -5.97
N VAL A 109 2.22 -12.96 -4.78
CA VAL A 109 3.06 -12.40 -3.74
C VAL A 109 2.74 -13.01 -2.39
N LEU A 110 3.76 -13.17 -1.56
CA LEU A 110 3.60 -13.41 -0.13
C LEU A 110 3.34 -12.06 0.55
N TRP A 111 2.11 -11.86 0.99
CA TRP A 111 1.69 -10.69 1.76
C TRP A 111 1.76 -10.98 3.25
N GLU A 112 2.29 -10.04 4.03
CA GLU A 112 2.28 -10.09 5.50
C GLU A 112 1.57 -8.83 6.00
N GLY A 113 0.56 -9.01 6.83
CA GLY A 113 -0.27 -7.91 7.33
C GLY A 113 -1.13 -8.30 8.51
N VAL A 114 -1.93 -7.36 8.98
CA VAL A 114 -2.86 -7.58 10.09
C VAL A 114 -4.25 -7.92 9.55
N PRO A 115 -4.98 -8.88 10.15
CA PRO A 115 -6.37 -9.14 9.80
C PRO A 115 -7.21 -7.88 10.00
N ILE A 116 -8.02 -7.54 9.00
CA ILE A 116 -8.92 -6.38 9.11
C ILE A 116 -9.93 -6.61 10.23
N MET A 117 -10.36 -7.85 10.43
CA MET A 117 -11.32 -8.20 11.49
C MET A 117 -10.80 -7.93 12.89
N ASP A 118 -9.49 -8.00 13.15
CA ASP A 118 -8.92 -7.63 14.45
C ASP A 118 -9.09 -6.12 14.73
N LEU A 119 -8.92 -5.28 13.70
CA LEU A 119 -9.19 -3.83 13.77
C LEU A 119 -10.69 -3.55 13.92
N VAL A 120 -11.53 -4.32 13.20
CA VAL A 120 -13.00 -4.24 13.25
C VAL A 120 -13.51 -4.55 14.66
N GLU A 121 -13.10 -5.66 15.25
CA GLU A 121 -13.51 -6.09 16.59
C GLU A 121 -13.11 -5.07 17.65
N SER A 122 -11.93 -4.48 17.51
CA SER A 122 -11.44 -3.44 18.43
C SER A 122 -12.30 -2.16 18.39
N ALA A 123 -12.84 -1.81 17.21
CA ALA A 123 -13.68 -0.63 17.03
C ALA A 123 -15.15 -0.86 17.44
N GLY A 124 -15.62 -2.11 17.45
CA GLY A 124 -17.00 -2.46 17.76
C GLY A 124 -17.98 -1.96 16.71
N PRO A 125 -18.09 -2.62 15.55
CA PRO A 125 -19.00 -2.17 14.49
C PRO A 125 -20.45 -2.25 14.94
N SER A 126 -21.25 -1.25 14.55
CA SER A 126 -22.70 -1.28 14.70
C SER A 126 -23.29 -2.44 13.88
N SER A 127 -24.43 -2.99 14.36
CA SER A 127 -25.20 -3.99 13.62
C SER A 127 -25.69 -3.49 12.24
N ASP A 128 -25.72 -2.19 12.03
CA ASP A 128 -26.16 -1.56 10.79
C ASP A 128 -25.00 -1.42 9.79
N ALA A 129 -23.74 -1.60 10.23
CA ALA A 129 -22.58 -1.56 9.35
C ALA A 129 -22.56 -2.80 8.43
N VAL A 130 -22.65 -2.60 7.13
CA VAL A 130 -22.65 -3.66 6.12
C VAL A 130 -21.47 -3.55 5.15
N THR A 131 -20.83 -2.39 5.08
CA THR A 131 -19.76 -2.06 4.14
C THR A 131 -18.58 -1.42 4.88
N VAL A 132 -17.37 -1.71 4.43
CA VAL A 132 -16.17 -0.97 4.81
C VAL A 132 -15.67 -0.22 3.59
N ILE A 133 -15.58 1.10 3.71
CA ILE A 133 -15.01 2.01 2.73
C ILE A 133 -13.53 2.21 3.10
N PHE A 134 -12.64 1.96 2.15
CA PHE A 134 -11.20 2.15 2.29
C PHE A 134 -10.83 3.48 1.66
N HIS A 135 -10.23 4.37 2.43
CA HIS A 135 -9.71 5.66 1.96
C HIS A 135 -8.19 5.62 1.88
N ALA A 136 -7.66 6.17 0.81
CA ALA A 136 -6.22 6.24 0.55
C ALA A 136 -5.69 7.68 0.66
N GLU A 137 -4.40 7.82 0.94
CA GLU A 137 -3.68 9.10 1.03
C GLU A 137 -3.80 9.96 -0.23
N ASP A 138 -3.89 9.35 -1.42
CA ASP A 138 -4.06 10.05 -2.70
C ASP A 138 -5.51 10.49 -2.99
N GLY A 139 -6.45 10.17 -2.09
CA GLY A 139 -7.87 10.41 -2.22
C GLY A 139 -8.61 9.34 -3.03
N TYR A 140 -7.96 8.21 -3.32
CA TYR A 140 -8.62 7.04 -3.86
C TYR A 140 -9.57 6.42 -2.82
N THR A 141 -10.72 5.91 -3.27
CA THR A 141 -11.64 5.14 -2.42
C THR A 141 -12.12 3.88 -3.15
N THR A 142 -12.43 2.87 -2.39
CA THR A 142 -13.17 1.68 -2.81
C THR A 142 -13.87 1.06 -1.60
N SER A 143 -14.78 0.13 -1.81
CA SER A 143 -15.51 -0.51 -0.73
C SER A 143 -15.52 -2.03 -0.87
N LEU A 144 -15.71 -2.72 0.25
CA LEU A 144 -16.00 -4.15 0.29
C LEU A 144 -17.10 -4.42 1.33
N PRO A 145 -18.01 -5.37 1.07
CA PRO A 145 -18.95 -5.82 2.09
C PRO A 145 -18.21 -6.34 3.33
N LEU A 146 -18.64 -5.92 4.52
CA LEU A 146 -18.05 -6.35 5.79
C LEU A 146 -18.03 -7.88 5.91
N ARG A 147 -19.12 -8.54 5.52
CA ARG A 147 -19.20 -10.00 5.49
C ARG A 147 -18.14 -10.63 4.58
N TYR A 148 -17.82 -10.02 3.44
CA TYR A 148 -16.77 -10.53 2.54
C TYR A 148 -15.38 -10.44 3.19
N ILE A 149 -15.12 -9.36 3.92
CA ILE A 149 -13.86 -9.16 4.66
C ILE A 149 -13.71 -10.27 5.72
N GLU A 150 -14.78 -10.56 6.46
CA GLU A 150 -14.83 -11.63 7.47
C GLU A 150 -14.62 -13.01 6.85
N GLU A 151 -15.45 -13.38 5.85
CA GLU A 151 -15.42 -14.71 5.21
C GLU A 151 -14.07 -15.03 4.55
N ARG A 152 -13.34 -14.03 4.08
CA ARG A 152 -12.02 -14.16 3.42
C ARG A 152 -10.86 -13.88 4.34
N ASP A 153 -11.13 -13.45 5.58
CA ASP A 153 -10.08 -13.08 6.53
C ASP A 153 -9.05 -12.13 5.87
N LEU A 154 -9.56 -11.01 5.28
CA LEU A 154 -8.74 -10.09 4.53
C LEU A 154 -7.76 -9.35 5.44
N ILE A 155 -6.60 -8.99 4.89
CA ILE A 155 -5.53 -8.33 5.63
C ILE A 155 -5.20 -6.94 5.07
N LEU A 156 -4.75 -6.04 5.96
CA LEU A 156 -3.97 -4.86 5.62
C LEU A 156 -2.50 -5.24 5.65
N ALA A 157 -1.90 -5.38 4.46
CA ALA A 157 -0.51 -5.76 4.33
C ALA A 157 0.42 -4.56 4.56
N TYR A 158 1.55 -4.80 5.24
CA TYR A 158 2.65 -3.88 5.41
C TYR A 158 3.98 -4.42 4.88
N LYS A 159 4.01 -5.71 4.47
CA LYS A 159 5.12 -6.33 3.74
C LYS A 159 4.64 -7.14 2.55
N MET A 160 5.53 -7.32 1.60
CA MET A 160 5.41 -8.20 0.45
C MET A 160 6.73 -8.93 0.21
N ASN A 161 6.69 -10.26 -0.02
CA ASN A 161 7.87 -11.11 -0.20
C ASN A 161 8.93 -10.93 0.90
N GLY A 162 8.51 -10.76 2.17
CA GLY A 162 9.40 -10.54 3.31
C GLY A 162 10.00 -9.12 3.41
N VAL A 163 9.68 -8.23 2.48
CA VAL A 163 10.17 -6.85 2.43
C VAL A 163 9.07 -5.89 2.86
N THR A 164 9.40 -4.86 3.65
CA THR A 164 8.47 -3.76 3.93
C THR A 164 7.95 -3.18 2.61
N LEU A 165 6.65 -2.93 2.52
CA LEU A 165 6.03 -2.39 1.30
C LEU A 165 6.83 -1.21 0.77
N PRO A 166 7.25 -1.23 -0.51
CA PRO A 166 7.75 -0.03 -1.17
C PRO A 166 6.64 1.03 -1.25
N LYS A 167 7.02 2.30 -1.34
CA LYS A 167 6.05 3.40 -1.49
C LYS A 167 5.16 3.22 -2.73
N GLU A 168 5.72 2.67 -3.81
CA GLU A 168 5.01 2.36 -5.05
C GLU A 168 3.94 1.27 -4.87
N ASN A 169 4.11 0.44 -3.83
CA ASN A 169 3.24 -0.69 -3.53
C ASN A 169 2.36 -0.46 -2.30
N GLY A 170 2.15 0.81 -1.91
CA GLY A 170 1.14 1.15 -0.93
C GLY A 170 1.61 1.29 0.52
N PHE A 171 2.95 1.46 0.78
CA PHE A 171 3.42 1.77 2.13
C PHE A 171 2.67 2.98 2.72
N PRO A 172 2.15 2.96 3.98
CA PRO A 172 2.38 1.95 5.03
C PRO A 172 1.51 0.70 4.94
N PHE A 173 0.30 0.79 4.40
CA PHE A 173 -0.64 -0.32 4.31
C PHE A 173 -1.32 -0.41 2.96
N GLN A 174 -1.43 -1.65 2.47
CA GLN A 174 -2.22 -1.99 1.29
C GLN A 174 -3.29 -3.02 1.66
N LEU A 175 -4.52 -2.81 1.19
CA LEU A 175 -5.57 -3.80 1.24
C LEU A 175 -5.24 -4.98 0.33
N VAL A 176 -5.28 -6.20 0.85
CA VAL A 176 -5.18 -7.45 0.08
C VAL A 176 -6.60 -7.97 -0.16
N ALA A 177 -7.20 -7.55 -1.27
CA ALA A 177 -8.56 -7.90 -1.65
C ALA A 177 -8.57 -9.21 -2.47
N GLU A 178 -8.31 -10.34 -1.81
CA GLU A 178 -8.27 -11.67 -2.44
C GLU A 178 -9.52 -11.94 -3.27
N SER A 179 -9.38 -12.51 -4.47
CA SER A 179 -10.45 -12.80 -5.45
C SER A 179 -11.14 -11.58 -6.06
N LYS A 180 -10.58 -10.37 -5.86
CA LYS A 180 -11.05 -9.14 -6.51
C LYS A 180 -10.06 -8.62 -7.53
N TRP A 181 -10.57 -7.92 -8.55
CA TRP A 181 -9.75 -7.16 -9.48
C TRP A 181 -8.93 -6.08 -8.76
N GLY A 182 -7.76 -5.74 -9.33
CA GLY A 182 -6.77 -4.85 -8.73
C GLY A 182 -7.29 -3.47 -8.31
N TYR A 183 -8.35 -2.96 -8.91
CA TYR A 183 -8.95 -1.69 -8.50
C TYR A 183 -9.66 -1.76 -7.14
N LYS A 184 -10.00 -2.94 -6.63
CA LYS A 184 -10.51 -3.10 -5.25
C LYS A 184 -9.38 -3.13 -4.21
N TRP A 185 -8.10 -3.12 -4.63
CA TRP A 185 -6.93 -3.20 -3.77
C TRP A 185 -6.43 -1.78 -3.44
N CYS A 186 -6.98 -1.18 -2.39
CA CYS A 186 -6.61 0.15 -1.94
C CYS A 186 -5.16 0.19 -1.42
N ARG A 187 -4.35 1.14 -1.94
CA ARG A 187 -2.97 1.42 -1.51
C ARG A 187 -2.92 2.65 -0.62
N TRP A 188 -1.88 2.74 0.22
CA TRP A 188 -1.71 3.89 1.14
C TRP A 188 -2.95 4.13 2.00
N VAL A 189 -3.53 3.03 2.53
CA VAL A 189 -4.76 3.10 3.31
C VAL A 189 -4.55 3.99 4.53
N VAL A 190 -5.44 4.96 4.72
CA VAL A 190 -5.42 5.91 5.86
C VAL A 190 -6.68 5.80 6.71
N GLU A 191 -7.76 5.22 6.17
CA GLU A 191 -9.01 5.10 6.92
C GLU A 191 -9.82 3.88 6.49
N LEU A 192 -10.45 3.26 7.47
CA LEU A 192 -11.49 2.26 7.34
C LEU A 192 -12.78 2.88 7.87
N GLU A 193 -13.70 3.27 6.99
CA GLU A 193 -15.00 3.84 7.35
C GLU A 193 -16.08 2.77 7.26
N PHE A 194 -16.79 2.55 8.36
CA PHE A 194 -17.92 1.59 8.42
C PHE A 194 -19.22 2.29 8.05
N SER A 195 -19.96 1.70 7.11
CA SER A 195 -21.15 2.31 6.52
C SER A 195 -22.32 1.31 6.39
N ASP A 196 -23.54 1.82 6.41
CA ASP A 196 -24.76 1.13 6.05
C ASP A 196 -25.09 1.20 4.55
N ASP A 197 -24.28 1.92 3.77
CA ASP A 197 -24.41 2.02 2.32
C ASP A 197 -23.80 0.78 1.64
N ALA A 198 -24.67 -0.17 1.30
CA ALA A 198 -24.28 -1.40 0.60
C ALA A 198 -23.88 -1.15 -0.87
N ASP A 199 -24.27 -0.02 -1.44
CA ASP A 199 -24.10 0.31 -2.85
C ASP A 199 -23.03 1.41 -3.04
N TYR A 200 -22.24 1.71 -2.00
CA TYR A 200 -21.18 2.72 -2.11
C TYR A 200 -20.24 2.43 -3.28
N GLU A 201 -20.11 3.40 -4.15
CA GLU A 201 -19.20 3.37 -5.30
C GLU A 201 -17.95 4.21 -5.02
N GLY A 202 -16.77 3.60 -5.14
CA GLY A 202 -15.51 4.30 -5.04
C GLY A 202 -15.05 4.90 -6.37
N TYR A 203 -13.75 5.25 -6.44
CA TYR A 203 -13.21 6.02 -7.56
C TYR A 203 -13.43 5.38 -8.94
N TRP A 204 -13.19 4.08 -9.12
CA TRP A 204 -13.35 3.41 -10.41
C TRP A 204 -14.77 2.92 -10.63
N GLU A 205 -15.47 2.56 -9.56
CA GLU A 205 -16.86 2.13 -9.59
C GLU A 205 -17.75 3.26 -10.15
N GLU A 206 -17.60 4.50 -9.67
CA GLU A 206 -18.28 5.71 -10.23
C GLU A 206 -17.97 5.94 -11.72
N ARG A 207 -16.94 5.29 -12.25
CA ARG A 207 -16.53 5.39 -13.67
C ARG A 207 -16.90 4.17 -14.50
N GLY A 208 -17.83 3.34 -13.97
CA GLY A 208 -18.43 2.19 -14.66
C GLY A 208 -17.67 0.88 -14.49
N TYR A 209 -16.79 0.78 -13.49
CA TYR A 209 -16.25 -0.52 -13.07
C TYR A 209 -17.25 -1.22 -12.15
N SER A 210 -17.28 -2.55 -12.17
CA SER A 210 -18.19 -3.33 -11.33
C SER A 210 -17.95 -3.05 -9.84
N ASN A 211 -19.04 -2.78 -9.10
CA ASN A 211 -18.93 -2.58 -7.66
C ASN A 211 -18.53 -3.86 -6.91
N SER A 212 -18.92 -5.05 -7.41
CA SER A 212 -18.46 -6.32 -6.82
C SER A 212 -16.96 -6.53 -6.99
N GLY A 213 -16.44 -6.23 -8.16
CA GLY A 213 -15.02 -6.40 -8.51
C GLY A 213 -14.55 -7.87 -8.52
N ASP A 214 -15.46 -8.84 -8.58
CA ASP A 214 -15.12 -10.26 -8.55
C ASP A 214 -14.36 -10.70 -9.80
N LEU A 215 -13.34 -11.57 -9.62
CA LEU A 215 -12.55 -12.07 -10.75
C LEU A 215 -13.33 -12.96 -11.72
N ASP A 216 -14.41 -13.57 -11.23
CA ASP A 216 -15.26 -14.45 -12.04
C ASP A 216 -16.26 -13.66 -12.90
N ASP A 217 -16.37 -12.33 -12.66
CA ASP A 217 -17.25 -11.43 -13.38
C ASP A 217 -16.47 -10.41 -14.24
N SER A 218 -17.20 -9.75 -15.14
CA SER A 218 -16.65 -8.62 -15.89
C SER A 218 -16.28 -7.48 -14.92
N PHE A 219 -15.12 -6.85 -15.11
CA PHE A 219 -14.77 -5.64 -14.37
C PHE A 219 -15.50 -4.38 -14.88
N TRP A 220 -16.26 -4.48 -15.98
CA TRP A 220 -17.16 -3.42 -16.47
C TRP A 220 -18.60 -3.73 -16.12
N GLU A 221 -19.30 -2.78 -15.52
CA GLU A 221 -20.75 -2.79 -15.49
C GLU A 221 -21.30 -2.43 -16.89
N ARG A 222 -22.29 -3.20 -17.36
CA ARG A 222 -22.96 -2.97 -18.65
C ARG A 222 -24.26 -2.23 -18.48
#